data_4273b6239cca754661f20dad8a4dbff4
#
_entry.id   4273b6239cca754661f20dad8a4dbff4
#
_cell.length_a   1.000
_cell.length_b   1.000
_cell.length_c   1.000
_cell.angle_alpha   90.00
_cell.angle_beta   90.00
_cell.angle_gamma   90.00
#
_symmetry.space_group_name_H-M   'P 1'
#
loop_
_entity.id
_entity.type
_entity.pdbx_description
1 polymer ?
#
loop_
_entity_poly.entity_id
_entity_poly.type
_entity_poly.pdbx_seq_one_letter_code
_entity_poly.pdbx_strand_id
1 'polypeptide(L)'
;MKKKLFAFAFCIIMVVAIAVPAFAAEPPQWSEGDTTVIDLTYEEFIKKTAELNGISEEEAVQLFEGIRKNSQSDGIAPYADLVDHYQVVSKTFTYSKNSTYSATSEATLWLRGKGSYFQIQGVVGSATRIQTGTSTASWVQLYNNYNASFPSLSVDFVGSGHFTESRTHSGGSSVNINGFNLTGSTAYTDTYSSDTMSLIWTYKLYA
;
A
#
# COMPACT_ATOMS: atom_id res chain seq x y z
N MET A 1 -19.15 -57.66 -53.73
CA MET A 1 -18.80 -57.65 -52.30
C MET A 1 -17.79 -56.52 -52.07
N LYS A 2 -18.27 -55.36 -51.56
CA LYS A 2 -17.44 -54.19 -51.35
C LYS A 2 -17.06 -54.13 -49.89
N LYS A 3 -15.76 -54.29 -49.57
CA LYS A 3 -15.22 -54.18 -48.23
C LYS A 3 -15.09 -52.68 -47.91
N LYS A 4 -15.85 -52.22 -46.93
CA LYS A 4 -15.70 -50.89 -46.38
C LYS A 4 -14.55 -50.91 -45.41
N LEU A 5 -13.49 -50.18 -45.75
CA LEU A 5 -12.35 -49.92 -44.89
C LEU A 5 -12.74 -48.77 -43.90
N PHE A 6 -12.89 -49.11 -42.65
CA PHE A 6 -13.05 -48.10 -41.60
C PHE A 6 -11.67 -47.57 -41.22
N ALA A 7 -11.40 -46.37 -41.66
CA ALA A 7 -10.23 -45.63 -41.20
C ALA A 7 -10.52 -45.06 -39.80
N PHE A 8 -9.93 -45.64 -38.78
CA PHE A 8 -9.89 -45.08 -37.44
C PHE A 8 -8.92 -43.90 -37.45
N ALA A 9 -9.45 -42.69 -37.55
CA ALA A 9 -8.66 -41.47 -37.29
C ALA A 9 -8.39 -41.39 -35.78
N PHE A 10 -7.19 -41.78 -35.38
CA PHE A 10 -6.68 -41.55 -34.03
C PHE A 10 -6.37 -40.03 -33.90
N CYS A 11 -7.30 -39.27 -33.37
CA CYS A 11 -7.01 -37.91 -32.92
C CYS A 11 -6.07 -38.00 -31.71
N ILE A 12 -4.78 -37.87 -31.97
CA ILE A 12 -3.80 -37.61 -30.96
C ILE A 12 -4.03 -36.14 -30.52
N ILE A 13 -4.77 -35.97 -29.44
CA ILE A 13 -4.82 -34.70 -28.73
C ILE A 13 -3.44 -34.55 -28.09
N MET A 14 -2.53 -33.86 -28.75
CA MET A 14 -1.36 -33.31 -28.11
C MET A 14 -1.85 -32.29 -27.10
N VAL A 15 -1.97 -32.69 -25.85
CA VAL A 15 -1.99 -31.76 -24.71
C VAL A 15 -0.59 -31.16 -24.67
N VAL A 16 -0.42 -30.05 -25.36
CA VAL A 16 0.71 -29.17 -25.13
C VAL A 16 0.52 -28.63 -23.70
N ALA A 17 1.09 -29.32 -22.73
CA ALA A 17 1.32 -28.77 -21.41
C ALA A 17 2.22 -27.56 -21.65
N ILE A 18 1.61 -26.38 -21.78
CA ILE A 18 2.31 -25.13 -21.63
C ILE A 18 2.79 -25.16 -20.18
N ALA A 19 4.02 -25.61 -19.98
CA ALA A 19 4.75 -25.37 -18.76
C ALA A 19 4.86 -23.84 -18.69
N VAL A 20 3.87 -23.21 -18.05
CA VAL A 20 4.03 -21.85 -17.57
C VAL A 20 5.27 -21.98 -16.68
N PRO A 21 6.42 -21.33 -17.04
CA PRO A 21 7.52 -21.31 -16.12
C PRO A 21 6.90 -20.77 -14.83
N ALA A 22 6.91 -21.58 -13.77
CA ALA A 22 6.69 -21.06 -12.44
C ALA A 22 7.80 -20.03 -12.29
N PHE A 23 7.49 -18.76 -12.58
CA PHE A 23 8.30 -17.68 -12.09
C PHE A 23 8.35 -17.93 -10.60
N ALA A 24 9.47 -18.46 -10.14
CA ALA A 24 9.75 -18.49 -8.73
C ALA A 24 9.56 -17.04 -8.31
N ALA A 25 8.48 -16.79 -7.58
CA ALA A 25 8.19 -15.44 -7.10
C ALA A 25 9.49 -14.99 -6.44
N GLU A 26 10.12 -13.95 -6.97
CA GLU A 26 11.27 -13.39 -6.31
C GLU A 26 10.90 -13.18 -4.84
N PRO A 27 11.75 -13.56 -3.90
CA PRO A 27 11.45 -13.36 -2.49
C PRO A 27 11.08 -11.89 -2.31
N PRO A 28 10.07 -11.57 -1.48
CA PRO A 28 9.64 -10.20 -1.29
C PRO A 28 10.85 -9.32 -0.97
N GLN A 29 10.95 -8.18 -1.66
CA GLN A 29 12.10 -7.26 -1.54
C GLN A 29 12.03 -6.42 -0.25
N TRP A 30 11.19 -6.83 0.71
CA TRP A 30 11.02 -6.17 2.01
C TRP A 30 10.70 -7.19 3.09
N SER A 31 11.01 -6.85 4.34
CA SER A 31 10.46 -7.49 5.53
C SER A 31 9.37 -6.61 6.12
N GLU A 32 8.27 -7.22 6.53
CA GLU A 32 7.15 -6.52 7.16
C GLU A 32 7.39 -6.36 8.67
N GLY A 33 7.16 -5.13 9.18
CA GLY A 33 7.09 -4.86 10.60
C GLY A 33 5.68 -5.09 11.17
N ASP A 34 5.54 -4.87 12.47
CA ASP A 34 4.26 -4.95 13.15
C ASP A 34 3.30 -3.83 12.69
N THR A 35 2.01 -4.13 12.75
CA THR A 35 0.97 -3.13 12.53
C THR A 35 0.84 -2.28 13.80
N THR A 36 0.92 -0.97 13.65
CA THR A 36 0.69 -0.01 14.74
C THR A 36 -0.70 0.61 14.59
N VAL A 37 -1.42 0.74 15.70
CA VAL A 37 -2.74 1.37 15.78
C VAL A 37 -2.70 2.43 16.86
N ILE A 38 -3.14 3.64 16.54
CA ILE A 38 -3.22 4.77 17.47
C ILE A 38 -4.62 5.37 17.36
N ASP A 39 -5.30 5.45 18.50
CA ASP A 39 -6.58 6.14 18.62
C ASP A 39 -6.35 7.65 18.59
N LEU A 40 -7.21 8.37 17.91
CA LEU A 40 -7.12 9.80 17.69
C LEU A 40 -8.37 10.52 18.19
N THR A 41 -8.21 11.74 18.67
CA THR A 41 -9.31 12.69 18.75
C THR A 41 -9.75 13.12 17.36
N TYR A 42 -10.93 13.74 17.23
CA TYR A 42 -11.38 14.25 15.94
C TYR A 42 -10.40 15.28 15.33
N GLU A 43 -9.86 16.17 16.15
CA GLU A 43 -8.92 17.19 15.69
C GLU A 43 -7.61 16.58 15.18
N GLU A 44 -7.05 15.60 15.92
CA GLU A 44 -5.86 14.86 15.49
C GLU A 44 -6.11 14.06 14.22
N PHE A 45 -7.30 13.46 14.09
CA PHE A 45 -7.71 12.72 12.89
C PHE A 45 -7.77 13.63 11.66
N ILE A 46 -8.39 14.81 11.76
CA ILE A 46 -8.45 15.78 10.65
C ILE A 46 -7.05 16.24 10.26
N LYS A 47 -6.23 16.62 11.24
CA LYS A 47 -4.84 17.03 11.02
C LYS A 47 -4.03 15.92 10.33
N LYS A 48 -4.13 14.68 10.82
CA LYS A 48 -3.43 13.54 10.24
C LYS A 48 -3.94 13.21 8.84
N THR A 49 -5.24 13.32 8.60
CA THR A 49 -5.85 13.15 7.27
C THR A 49 -5.34 14.20 6.28
N ALA A 50 -5.28 15.46 6.69
CA ALA A 50 -4.73 16.55 5.89
C ALA A 50 -3.27 16.28 5.51
N GLU A 51 -2.47 15.87 6.50
CA GLU A 51 -1.06 15.51 6.31
C GLU A 51 -0.88 14.36 5.33
N LEU A 52 -1.67 13.25 5.45
CA LEU A 52 -1.56 12.08 4.58
C LEU A 52 -1.95 12.37 3.13
N ASN A 53 -2.96 13.21 2.94
CA ASN A 53 -3.46 13.56 1.60
C ASN A 53 -2.74 14.78 0.98
N GLY A 54 -1.92 15.50 1.75
CA GLY A 54 -1.23 16.72 1.28
C GLY A 54 -2.19 17.88 1.00
N ILE A 55 -3.26 18.03 1.80
CA ILE A 55 -4.31 19.02 1.69
C ILE A 55 -4.40 19.87 2.97
N SER A 56 -5.21 20.94 2.97
CA SER A 56 -5.48 21.71 4.18
C SER A 56 -6.40 20.96 5.15
N GLU A 57 -6.46 21.39 6.42
CA GLU A 57 -7.38 20.81 7.40
C GLU A 57 -8.85 21.06 7.02
N GLU A 58 -9.16 22.22 6.43
CA GLU A 58 -10.50 22.54 5.94
C GLU A 58 -10.93 21.60 4.81
N GLU A 59 -10.03 21.29 3.88
CA GLU A 59 -10.27 20.32 2.81
C GLU A 59 -10.42 18.90 3.36
N ALA A 60 -9.66 18.53 4.41
CA ALA A 60 -9.78 17.25 5.09
C ALA A 60 -11.14 17.10 5.79
N VAL A 61 -11.67 18.15 6.41
CA VAL A 61 -13.03 18.19 6.97
C VAL A 61 -14.07 17.95 5.86
N GLN A 62 -13.95 18.66 4.74
CA GLN A 62 -14.89 18.51 3.62
C GLN A 62 -14.86 17.09 3.02
N LEU A 63 -13.67 16.51 2.88
CA LEU A 63 -13.46 15.14 2.44
C LEU A 63 -14.15 14.15 3.38
N PHE A 64 -13.91 14.27 4.68
CA PHE A 64 -14.51 13.41 5.70
C PHE A 64 -16.03 13.52 5.72
N GLU A 65 -16.59 14.73 5.71
CA GLU A 65 -18.04 14.94 5.67
C GLU A 65 -18.68 14.40 4.40
N GLY A 66 -17.98 14.44 3.27
CA GLY A 66 -18.39 13.81 2.02
C GLY A 66 -18.53 12.29 2.16
N ILE A 67 -17.52 11.62 2.73
CA ILE A 67 -17.53 10.19 3.00
C ILE A 67 -18.67 9.84 3.97
N ARG A 68 -18.80 10.61 5.04
CA ARG A 68 -19.81 10.41 6.08
C ARG A 68 -21.24 10.50 5.52
N LYS A 69 -21.54 11.47 4.68
CA LYS A 69 -22.86 11.64 4.02
C LYS A 69 -23.19 10.46 3.12
N ASN A 70 -22.20 10.00 2.34
CA ASN A 70 -22.40 8.86 1.43
C ASN A 70 -22.67 7.56 2.19
N SER A 71 -22.02 7.35 3.33
CA SER A 71 -22.21 6.17 4.17
C SER A 71 -23.58 6.16 4.89
N GLN A 72 -24.23 7.31 5.07
CA GLN A 72 -25.55 7.43 5.71
C GLN A 72 -26.72 7.23 4.76
N SER A 73 -26.49 7.23 3.43
CA SER A 73 -27.56 7.15 2.42
C SER A 73 -28.21 5.77 2.29
N ASP A 74 -27.63 4.72 2.87
CA ASP A 74 -28.09 3.33 2.70
C ASP A 74 -29.20 2.90 3.68
N GLY A 75 -30.03 3.85 4.15
CA GLY A 75 -31.34 3.54 4.73
C GLY A 75 -31.36 2.81 6.09
N ILE A 76 -30.22 2.67 6.75
CA ILE A 76 -30.16 2.16 8.13
C ILE A 76 -30.59 3.31 9.03
N ALA A 77 -31.73 3.11 9.73
CA ALA A 77 -32.21 4.06 10.74
C ALA A 77 -31.05 4.47 11.67
N PRO A 78 -30.92 5.77 12.00
CA PRO A 78 -29.85 6.21 12.86
C PRO A 78 -30.01 5.52 14.21
N TYR A 79 -29.13 4.56 14.51
CA TYR A 79 -28.96 4.06 15.86
C TYR A 79 -28.42 5.25 16.67
N ALA A 80 -29.30 5.89 17.43
CA ALA A 80 -29.04 7.13 18.17
C ALA A 80 -27.86 7.04 19.17
N ASP A 81 -27.36 5.84 19.42
CA ASP A 81 -26.34 5.53 20.41
C ASP A 81 -24.98 5.12 19.81
N LEU A 82 -24.79 5.19 18.48
CA LEU A 82 -23.49 4.88 17.89
C LEU A 82 -22.56 6.08 18.03
N VAL A 83 -21.32 5.82 18.42
CA VAL A 83 -20.26 6.82 18.53
C VAL A 83 -19.25 6.67 17.39
N ASP A 84 -18.74 7.80 16.92
CA ASP A 84 -17.65 7.83 15.99
C ASP A 84 -16.32 7.67 16.73
N HIS A 85 -15.40 6.91 16.15
CA HIS A 85 -14.06 6.66 16.67
C HIS A 85 -13.06 6.77 15.53
N TYR A 86 -11.87 7.28 15.81
CA TYR A 86 -10.88 7.61 14.81
C TYR A 86 -9.56 6.94 15.12
N GLN A 87 -8.93 6.35 14.11
CA GLN A 87 -7.65 5.68 14.26
C GLN A 87 -6.70 6.06 13.13
N VAL A 88 -5.41 6.09 13.43
CA VAL A 88 -4.38 5.90 12.42
C VAL A 88 -3.81 4.49 12.55
N VAL A 89 -3.74 3.81 11.42
CA VAL A 89 -3.12 2.49 11.31
C VAL A 89 -1.91 2.59 10.41
N SER A 90 -0.84 1.91 10.76
CA SER A 90 0.38 1.96 9.98
C SER A 90 1.13 0.63 9.98
N LYS A 91 1.88 0.38 8.90
CA LYS A 91 2.78 -0.75 8.78
C LYS A 91 4.07 -0.34 8.11
N THR A 92 5.20 -0.74 8.72
CA THR A 92 6.53 -0.44 8.20
C THR A 92 7.08 -1.60 7.40
N PHE A 93 7.70 -1.29 6.28
CA PHE A 93 8.33 -2.22 5.35
C PHE A 93 9.81 -1.83 5.18
N THR A 94 10.69 -2.76 5.52
CA THR A 94 12.15 -2.56 5.41
C THR A 94 12.65 -3.13 4.08
N TYR A 95 13.47 -2.37 3.36
CA TYR A 95 14.03 -2.82 2.09
C TYR A 95 15.06 -3.92 2.32
N SER A 96 14.83 -5.12 1.77
CA SER A 96 15.62 -6.31 2.07
C SER A 96 17.06 -6.24 1.58
N LYS A 97 17.32 -5.54 0.46
CA LYS A 97 18.68 -5.36 -0.07
C LYS A 97 19.51 -4.33 0.72
N ASN A 98 18.83 -3.47 1.51
CA ASN A 98 19.50 -2.47 2.34
C ASN A 98 18.60 -2.04 3.50
N SER A 99 18.77 -2.63 4.66
CA SER A 99 17.93 -2.40 5.84
C SER A 99 18.02 -0.98 6.45
N THR A 100 18.92 -0.13 5.94
CA THR A 100 18.94 1.30 6.29
C THR A 100 17.67 2.01 5.83
N TYR A 101 17.01 1.50 4.77
CA TYR A 101 15.84 2.11 4.17
C TYR A 101 14.57 1.38 4.55
N SER A 102 13.61 2.12 5.08
CA SER A 102 12.26 1.62 5.32
C SER A 102 11.22 2.66 4.94
N ALA A 103 10.04 2.19 4.54
CA ALA A 103 8.88 3.01 4.26
C ALA A 103 7.72 2.57 5.14
N THR A 104 6.89 3.52 5.58
CA THR A 104 5.70 3.26 6.37
C THR A 104 4.46 3.60 5.55
N SER A 105 3.59 2.61 5.37
CA SER A 105 2.25 2.80 4.84
C SER A 105 1.33 3.17 6.00
N GLU A 106 0.62 4.29 5.89
CA GLU A 106 -0.27 4.83 6.93
C GLU A 106 -1.65 5.11 6.34
N ALA A 107 -2.68 4.94 7.18
CA ALA A 107 -4.04 5.34 6.83
C ALA A 107 -4.81 5.85 8.03
N THR A 108 -5.68 6.85 7.83
CA THR A 108 -6.68 7.28 8.81
C THR A 108 -8.01 6.58 8.55
N LEU A 109 -8.56 6.00 9.62
CA LEU A 109 -9.79 5.23 9.60
C LEU A 109 -10.87 5.94 10.41
N TRP A 110 -12.06 6.02 9.84
CA TRP A 110 -13.27 6.37 10.58
C TRP A 110 -14.01 5.08 10.93
N LEU A 111 -14.25 4.89 12.23
CA LEU A 111 -14.99 3.77 12.78
C LEU A 111 -16.28 4.27 13.40
N ARG A 112 -17.28 3.40 13.48
CA ARG A 112 -18.53 3.69 14.16
C ARG A 112 -19.04 2.45 14.88
N GLY A 113 -19.51 2.62 16.11
CA GLY A 113 -19.93 1.49 16.90
C GLY A 113 -20.46 1.85 18.27
N LYS A 114 -20.69 0.83 19.13
CA LYS A 114 -21.13 0.98 20.51
C LYS A 114 -20.42 -0.03 21.42
N GLY A 115 -19.94 0.44 22.56
CA GLY A 115 -19.23 -0.40 23.52
C GLY A 115 -17.90 -0.90 22.94
N SER A 116 -17.73 -2.22 22.89
CA SER A 116 -16.55 -2.86 22.30
C SER A 116 -16.73 -3.26 20.82
N TYR A 117 -17.88 -2.99 20.22
CA TYR A 117 -18.17 -3.38 18.85
C TYR A 117 -18.17 -2.18 17.91
N PHE A 118 -17.16 -2.11 17.06
CA PHE A 118 -16.99 -1.09 16.03
C PHE A 118 -16.88 -1.71 14.64
N GLN A 119 -17.18 -0.93 13.62
CA GLN A 119 -16.94 -1.26 12.22
C GLN A 119 -16.24 -0.07 11.54
N ILE A 120 -15.36 -0.36 10.62
CA ILE A 120 -14.70 0.64 9.78
C ILE A 120 -15.75 1.16 8.80
N GLN A 121 -15.99 2.46 8.81
CA GLN A 121 -16.93 3.15 7.93
C GLN A 121 -16.26 3.78 6.72
N GLY A 122 -14.94 3.99 6.79
CA GLY A 122 -14.18 4.55 5.69
C GLY A 122 -12.69 4.70 5.98
N VAL A 123 -11.91 4.73 4.91
CA VAL A 123 -10.55 5.23 4.88
C VAL A 123 -10.62 6.66 4.40
N VAL A 124 -10.10 7.62 5.16
CA VAL A 124 -10.23 9.06 4.85
C VAL A 124 -8.92 9.63 4.32
N GLY A 125 -7.80 9.08 4.73
CA GLY A 125 -6.48 9.42 4.19
C GLY A 125 -5.58 8.21 4.15
N SER A 126 -4.70 8.14 3.16
CA SER A 126 -3.64 7.13 3.13
C SER A 126 -2.43 7.59 2.34
N ALA A 127 -1.24 7.26 2.84
CA ALA A 127 0.03 7.55 2.18
C ALA A 127 1.09 6.53 2.56
N THR A 128 2.12 6.44 1.74
CA THR A 128 3.37 5.75 2.09
C THR A 128 4.50 6.77 2.11
N ARG A 129 5.33 6.73 3.14
CA ARG A 129 6.43 7.68 3.36
C ARG A 129 7.70 6.96 3.72
N ILE A 130 8.83 7.63 3.54
CA ILE A 130 10.09 7.18 4.10
C ILE A 130 10.03 7.22 5.62
N GLN A 131 10.41 6.11 6.26
CA GLN A 131 10.54 6.02 7.72
C GLN A 131 12.00 6.16 8.15
N THR A 132 12.87 5.40 7.49
CA THR A 132 14.32 5.48 7.70
C THR A 132 15.04 5.55 6.37
N GLY A 133 16.23 6.13 6.39
CA GLY A 133 17.10 6.30 5.23
C GLY A 133 18.21 7.29 5.58
N THR A 134 19.00 7.63 4.60
CA THR A 134 19.98 8.73 4.74
C THR A 134 19.28 10.08 4.63
N SER A 135 19.96 11.17 5.00
CA SER A 135 19.42 12.53 4.91
C SER A 135 19.09 13.00 3.49
N THR A 136 19.62 12.31 2.49
CA THR A 136 19.40 12.59 1.05
C THR A 136 18.46 11.60 0.39
N ALA A 137 17.92 10.66 1.18
CA ALA A 137 16.96 9.66 0.70
C ALA A 137 15.54 10.24 0.69
N SER A 138 14.74 9.80 -0.28
CA SER A 138 13.31 10.05 -0.35
C SER A 138 12.56 8.83 -0.86
N TRP A 139 11.26 8.78 -0.58
CA TRP A 139 10.34 7.78 -1.11
C TRP A 139 9.56 8.39 -2.27
N VAL A 140 9.54 7.68 -3.40
CA VAL A 140 8.72 8.02 -4.55
C VAL A 140 7.56 7.03 -4.60
N GLN A 141 6.37 7.50 -4.22
CA GLN A 141 5.15 6.71 -4.28
C GLN A 141 4.66 6.63 -5.72
N LEU A 142 4.52 5.43 -6.26
CA LEU A 142 3.98 5.17 -7.60
C LEU A 142 2.48 4.88 -7.56
N TYR A 143 2.05 4.18 -6.50
CA TYR A 143 0.67 3.76 -6.31
C TYR A 143 0.34 3.69 -4.82
N ASN A 144 -0.89 4.07 -4.46
CA ASN A 144 -1.43 3.88 -3.12
C ASN A 144 -2.96 3.80 -3.21
N ASN A 145 -3.51 2.70 -2.73
CA ASN A 145 -4.94 2.45 -2.74
C ASN A 145 -5.33 1.50 -1.61
N TYR A 146 -6.62 1.33 -1.42
CA TYR A 146 -7.18 0.35 -0.51
C TYR A 146 -8.35 -0.37 -1.15
N ASN A 147 -8.68 -1.56 -0.65
CA ASN A 147 -9.83 -2.35 -1.07
C ASN A 147 -10.64 -2.75 0.17
N ALA A 148 -11.86 -2.26 0.24
CA ALA A 148 -12.87 -2.64 1.23
C ALA A 148 -14.26 -2.22 0.74
N SER A 149 -15.29 -2.98 1.16
CA SER A 149 -16.68 -2.55 1.05
C SER A 149 -17.15 -2.13 2.44
N PHE A 150 -17.45 -0.85 2.63
CA PHE A 150 -17.84 -0.32 3.92
C PHE A 150 -19.36 -0.46 4.16
N PRO A 151 -19.77 -0.71 5.44
CA PRO A 151 -18.94 -0.94 6.63
C PRO A 151 -18.21 -2.29 6.62
N SER A 152 -17.00 -2.33 7.19
CA SER A 152 -16.12 -3.51 7.16
C SER A 152 -15.44 -3.76 8.52
N LEU A 153 -14.93 -4.98 8.71
CA LEU A 153 -14.04 -5.33 9.83
C LEU A 153 -12.56 -5.39 9.38
N SER A 154 -12.30 -5.24 8.09
CA SER A 154 -10.93 -5.26 7.55
C SER A 154 -10.79 -4.35 6.34
N VAL A 155 -9.56 -3.91 6.10
CA VAL A 155 -9.17 -3.15 4.91
C VAL A 155 -7.86 -3.70 4.38
N ASP A 156 -7.82 -3.95 3.07
CA ASP A 156 -6.58 -4.31 2.37
C ASP A 156 -5.96 -3.05 1.78
N PHE A 157 -4.71 -2.79 2.13
CA PHE A 157 -3.92 -1.70 1.60
C PHE A 157 -2.95 -2.21 0.55
N VAL A 158 -2.87 -1.50 -0.57
CA VAL A 158 -1.98 -1.82 -1.68
C VAL A 158 -1.22 -0.58 -2.07
N GLY A 159 0.08 -0.61 -1.89
CA GLY A 159 0.98 0.48 -2.28
C GLY A 159 2.14 -0.02 -3.12
N SER A 160 2.77 0.88 -3.84
CA SER A 160 4.07 0.63 -4.47
C SER A 160 4.87 1.91 -4.58
N GLY A 161 6.17 1.77 -4.61
CA GLY A 161 7.10 2.88 -4.76
C GLY A 161 8.55 2.40 -4.71
N HIS A 162 9.45 3.33 -4.68
CA HIS A 162 10.88 3.06 -4.57
C HIS A 162 11.59 4.18 -3.81
N PHE A 163 12.74 3.86 -3.25
CA PHE A 163 13.63 4.86 -2.66
C PHE A 163 14.46 5.52 -3.75
N THR A 164 14.69 6.82 -3.61
CA THR A 164 15.70 7.55 -4.36
C THR A 164 16.70 8.15 -3.39
N GLU A 165 17.95 8.28 -3.83
CA GLU A 165 19.01 8.89 -3.07
C GLU A 165 19.92 9.70 -3.97
N SER A 166 20.31 10.91 -3.52
CA SER A 166 21.26 11.76 -4.21
C SER A 166 22.55 11.85 -3.43
N ARG A 167 23.68 11.60 -4.08
CA ARG A 167 25.03 11.68 -3.51
C ARG A 167 25.86 12.71 -4.25
N THR A 168 26.37 13.70 -3.53
CA THR A 168 27.33 14.64 -4.05
C THR A 168 28.73 14.04 -3.94
N HIS A 169 29.50 14.14 -5.03
CA HIS A 169 30.90 13.69 -5.07
C HIS A 169 31.82 14.78 -5.61
N SER A 170 33.05 14.77 -5.17
CA SER A 170 34.12 15.61 -5.71
C SER A 170 35.05 14.75 -6.56
N GLY A 171 35.01 14.94 -7.89
CA GLY A 171 36.02 14.40 -8.80
C GLY A 171 35.94 12.90 -9.09
N GLY A 172 34.95 12.48 -9.86
CA GLY A 172 35.03 11.28 -10.72
C GLY A 172 34.88 9.90 -10.09
N SER A 173 34.57 9.78 -8.80
CA SER A 173 34.31 8.47 -8.17
C SER A 173 32.85 8.29 -7.84
N SER A 174 32.13 7.43 -8.58
CA SER A 174 30.77 7.02 -8.23
C SER A 174 30.77 6.20 -6.92
N VAL A 175 29.80 6.47 -6.05
CA VAL A 175 29.56 5.70 -4.84
C VAL A 175 28.57 4.59 -5.15
N ASN A 176 28.88 3.35 -4.84
CA ASN A 176 27.91 2.25 -4.96
C ASN A 176 27.05 2.19 -3.69
N ILE A 177 25.73 2.26 -3.84
CA ILE A 177 24.76 2.07 -2.75
C ILE A 177 24.18 0.67 -2.92
N ASN A 178 24.39 -0.19 -1.90
CA ASN A 178 23.88 -1.56 -1.95
C ASN A 178 22.37 -1.60 -2.19
N GLY A 179 21.94 -2.34 -3.20
CA GLY A 179 20.52 -2.48 -3.57
C GLY A 179 19.95 -1.32 -4.42
N PHE A 180 20.79 -0.35 -4.84
CA PHE A 180 20.36 0.76 -5.67
C PHE A 180 21.07 0.75 -7.02
N ASN A 181 20.37 1.23 -8.03
CA ASN A 181 20.87 1.42 -9.38
C ASN A 181 21.13 2.91 -9.63
N LEU A 182 22.22 3.23 -10.31
CA LEU A 182 22.49 4.59 -10.76
C LEU A 182 21.49 4.96 -11.86
N THR A 183 20.70 5.99 -11.62
CA THR A 183 19.66 6.46 -12.55
C THR A 183 19.95 7.81 -13.18
N GLY A 184 20.87 8.57 -12.63
CA GLY A 184 21.31 9.85 -13.17
C GLY A 184 22.68 10.24 -12.61
N SER A 185 23.46 10.95 -13.40
CA SER A 185 24.77 11.47 -12.99
C SER A 185 25.00 12.83 -13.60
N THR A 186 25.51 13.74 -12.78
CA THR A 186 26.04 15.05 -13.21
C THR A 186 27.50 15.17 -12.82
N ALA A 187 28.12 16.31 -13.11
CA ALA A 187 29.52 16.53 -12.72
C ALA A 187 29.79 16.44 -11.20
N TYR A 188 28.76 16.62 -10.37
CA TYR A 188 28.91 16.71 -8.92
C TYR A 188 27.88 15.87 -8.12
N THR A 189 26.87 15.29 -8.77
CA THR A 189 25.79 14.58 -8.07
C THR A 189 25.36 13.35 -8.86
N ASP A 190 25.35 12.21 -8.18
CA ASP A 190 24.77 10.98 -8.67
C ASP A 190 23.40 10.75 -8.00
N THR A 191 22.43 10.31 -8.78
CA THR A 191 21.10 9.92 -8.31
C THR A 191 20.94 8.41 -8.46
N TYR A 192 20.48 7.79 -7.40
CA TYR A 192 20.29 6.35 -7.31
C TYR A 192 18.82 6.03 -7.04
N SER A 193 18.35 4.89 -7.52
CA SER A 193 17.01 4.39 -7.24
C SER A 193 17.07 2.92 -6.84
N SER A 194 16.29 2.55 -5.81
CA SER A 194 16.05 1.14 -5.48
C SER A 194 15.15 0.49 -6.52
N ASP A 195 15.03 -0.83 -6.44
CA ASP A 195 13.96 -1.52 -7.15
C ASP A 195 12.60 -1.08 -6.59
N THR A 196 11.54 -1.22 -7.41
CA THR A 196 10.17 -0.96 -6.97
C THR A 196 9.75 -1.99 -5.94
N MET A 197 9.23 -1.51 -4.81
CA MET A 197 8.64 -2.30 -3.75
C MET A 197 7.12 -2.31 -3.88
N SER A 198 6.50 -3.46 -3.68
CA SER A 198 5.04 -3.58 -3.52
C SER A 198 4.73 -3.75 -2.03
N LEU A 199 3.88 -2.90 -1.50
CA LEU A 199 3.51 -2.84 -0.09
C LEU A 199 2.05 -3.28 0.04
N ILE A 200 1.83 -4.55 0.39
CA ILE A 200 0.48 -5.13 0.49
C ILE A 200 0.30 -5.62 1.92
N TRP A 201 -0.75 -5.16 2.58
CA TRP A 201 -1.07 -5.56 3.94
C TRP A 201 -2.54 -5.40 4.25
N THR A 202 -3.03 -6.17 5.21
CA THR A 202 -4.41 -6.15 5.67
C THR A 202 -4.46 -5.65 7.12
N TYR A 203 -5.28 -4.65 7.38
CA TYR A 203 -5.70 -4.30 8.73
C TYR A 203 -6.99 -5.03 9.09
N LYS A 204 -7.03 -5.62 10.28
CA LYS A 204 -8.23 -6.25 10.86
C LYS A 204 -8.54 -5.62 12.21
N LEU A 205 -9.79 -5.19 12.38
CA LEU A 205 -10.20 -4.46 13.58
C LEU A 205 -10.18 -5.33 14.85
N TYR A 206 -10.43 -6.63 14.70
CA TYR A 206 -10.44 -7.62 15.78
C TYR A 206 -9.51 -8.79 15.40
N ALA A 207 -8.20 -8.59 15.50
CA ALA A 207 -7.18 -9.59 15.18
C ALA A 207 -6.53 -10.12 16.47
#